data_f2c2e3519a38d3eb5306b18c28263263
#
_entry.id   f2c2e3519a38d3eb5306b18c28263263
#
_cell.length_a   1.000
_cell.length_b   1.000
_cell.length_c   1.000
_cell.angle_alpha   90.00
_cell.angle_beta   90.00
_cell.angle_gamma   90.00
#
_symmetry.space_group_name_H-M   'P 1'
#
loop_
_entity.id
_entity.type
_entity.pdbx_description
1 polymer ?
#
loop_
_entity_poly.entity_id
_entity_poly.type
_entity_poly.pdbx_seq_one_letter_code
_entity_poly.pdbx_strand_id
1 'polypeptide(L)'
;MKRLFICTLMTLGILASLSAANPYGGKVTCNGKGVPGVIVTDGIDCVTTGKDGAYTLERNRGARFIYLSTPAGYQVACKNKTIGQFYQKIDPANEVYNFELAKNRIDDKKHLFTVQADPQVTSEKEIALYGKYLDDMNAYLKQYRGKTDLFSIDCGDIVGDSPQLFPAYIDTVAKLGMPVYRAIGNHDMTYGGRSWQYSFKTFEEYFGPSNYSFNKGKAHYIVINNNFYVNRDYQYIGYVDESILAWMEQDLKYVPADHLVFVIAHIQISTEKELEWNTLHQDETSNARALFDLLEGREVHFLTGHSHFNHNVCFTDRMMEHNTTAACGIWWKSELSMD
;
A
#
# COMPACT_ATOMS: atom_id res chain seq x y z
N MET A 1 -16.39 -73.41 26.28
CA MET A 1 -16.62 -72.15 27.01
C MET A 1 -15.78 -71.05 26.41
N LYS A 2 -16.38 -70.23 25.54
CA LYS A 2 -15.71 -69.07 24.91
C LYS A 2 -16.04 -67.84 25.72
N ARG A 3 -15.03 -67.21 26.34
CA ARG A 3 -15.21 -65.92 27.05
C ARG A 3 -15.11 -64.79 26.05
N LEU A 4 -16.20 -64.07 25.94
CA LEU A 4 -16.31 -62.82 25.13
C LEU A 4 -15.82 -61.66 26.00
N PHE A 5 -14.73 -61.01 25.62
CA PHE A 5 -14.28 -59.76 26.23
C PHE A 5 -14.95 -58.59 25.49
N ILE A 6 -15.85 -57.91 26.19
CA ILE A 6 -16.42 -56.66 25.70
C ILE A 6 -15.51 -55.54 26.18
N CYS A 7 -14.77 -54.93 25.23
CA CYS A 7 -14.01 -53.68 25.47
C CYS A 7 -14.96 -52.50 25.25
N THR A 8 -15.38 -51.86 26.34
CA THR A 8 -16.13 -50.62 26.27
C THR A 8 -15.14 -49.46 26.09
N LEU A 9 -15.04 -48.90 24.87
CA LEU A 9 -14.31 -47.67 24.60
C LEU A 9 -15.16 -46.49 25.12
N MET A 10 -14.77 -45.87 26.22
CA MET A 10 -15.27 -44.56 26.63
C MET A 10 -14.51 -43.50 25.84
N THR A 11 -15.14 -42.97 24.79
CA THR A 11 -14.68 -41.76 24.14
C THR A 11 -15.10 -40.54 24.97
N LEU A 12 -14.18 -40.00 25.77
CA LEU A 12 -14.32 -38.67 26.35
C LEU A 12 -14.17 -37.65 25.21
N GLY A 13 -15.31 -37.16 24.71
CA GLY A 13 -15.35 -36.00 23.83
C GLY A 13 -15.03 -34.75 24.64
N ILE A 14 -13.79 -34.28 24.57
CA ILE A 14 -13.44 -32.92 25.01
C ILE A 14 -13.99 -31.99 23.93
N LEU A 15 -15.20 -31.49 24.14
CA LEU A 15 -15.71 -30.30 23.45
C LEU A 15 -14.90 -29.12 24.01
N ALA A 16 -13.74 -28.86 23.41
CA ALA A 16 -13.11 -27.56 23.52
C ALA A 16 -14.05 -26.56 22.81
N SER A 17 -14.82 -25.82 23.57
CA SER A 17 -15.47 -24.61 23.08
C SER A 17 -14.37 -23.68 22.65
N LEU A 18 -14.09 -23.60 21.35
CA LEU A 18 -13.37 -22.48 20.78
C LEU A 18 -14.22 -21.24 21.07
N SER A 19 -13.90 -20.53 22.15
CA SER A 19 -14.39 -19.19 22.36
C SER A 19 -13.90 -18.39 21.16
N ALA A 20 -14.79 -17.99 20.26
CA ALA A 20 -14.45 -17.03 19.22
C ALA A 20 -13.87 -15.80 19.92
N ALA A 21 -12.69 -15.37 19.52
CA ALA A 21 -12.11 -14.14 20.07
C ALA A 21 -13.06 -12.98 19.74
N ASN A 22 -13.22 -12.05 20.70
CA ASN A 22 -14.06 -10.87 20.45
C ASN A 22 -13.58 -10.12 19.21
N PRO A 23 -14.47 -9.56 18.39
CA PRO A 23 -14.07 -8.74 17.23
C PRO A 23 -13.27 -7.51 17.67
N TYR A 24 -12.53 -6.93 16.76
CA TYR A 24 -11.94 -5.60 16.95
C TYR A 24 -13.04 -4.55 16.88
N GLY A 25 -12.92 -3.51 17.70
CA GLY A 25 -13.83 -2.38 17.68
C GLY A 25 -13.07 -1.07 17.81
N GLY A 26 -13.77 0.04 17.63
CA GLY A 26 -13.18 1.36 17.81
C GLY A 26 -14.05 2.47 17.25
N LYS A 27 -13.51 3.68 17.27
CA LYS A 27 -14.15 4.87 16.70
C LYS A 27 -13.17 5.64 15.83
N VAL A 28 -13.70 6.16 14.74
CA VAL A 28 -13.03 7.18 13.93
C VAL A 28 -13.69 8.52 14.24
N THR A 29 -12.90 9.48 14.71
CA THR A 29 -13.37 10.79 15.16
C THR A 29 -12.63 11.93 14.47
N CYS A 30 -13.24 13.11 14.48
CA CYS A 30 -12.62 14.37 14.10
C CYS A 30 -13.09 15.46 15.08
N ASN A 31 -12.18 16.05 15.85
CA ASN A 31 -12.49 16.99 16.90
C ASN A 31 -13.52 16.42 17.90
N GLY A 32 -13.36 15.16 18.28
CA GLY A 32 -14.23 14.44 19.22
C GLY A 32 -15.60 14.05 18.68
N LYS A 33 -15.90 14.32 17.39
CA LYS A 33 -17.16 13.92 16.73
C LYS A 33 -16.89 12.71 15.83
N GLY A 34 -17.79 11.72 15.87
CA GLY A 34 -17.72 10.56 15.00
C GLY A 34 -17.75 10.93 13.52
N VAL A 35 -16.93 10.25 12.73
CA VAL A 35 -16.91 10.40 11.26
C VAL A 35 -17.56 9.17 10.65
N PRO A 36 -18.73 9.27 10.02
CA PRO A 36 -19.43 8.17 9.40
C PRO A 36 -18.83 7.79 8.03
N GLY A 37 -19.02 6.53 7.62
CA GLY A 37 -18.70 6.05 6.28
C GLY A 37 -17.21 5.93 6.00
N VAL A 38 -16.34 5.96 7.01
CA VAL A 38 -14.91 5.70 6.86
C VAL A 38 -14.70 4.21 6.72
N ILE A 39 -14.00 3.78 5.68
CA ILE A 39 -13.61 2.37 5.51
C ILE A 39 -12.52 2.06 6.53
N VAL A 40 -12.74 1.01 7.32
CA VAL A 40 -11.78 0.42 8.26
C VAL A 40 -11.53 -1.02 7.83
N THR A 41 -10.27 -1.43 7.82
CA THR A 41 -9.86 -2.74 7.34
C THR A 41 -8.71 -3.31 8.17
N ASP A 42 -8.53 -4.60 8.11
CA ASP A 42 -7.34 -5.31 8.62
C ASP A 42 -6.46 -5.86 7.49
N GLY A 43 -6.77 -5.49 6.24
CA GLY A 43 -6.10 -5.99 5.03
C GLY A 43 -6.72 -7.27 4.48
N ILE A 44 -7.82 -7.72 5.08
CA ILE A 44 -8.59 -8.90 4.65
C ILE A 44 -10.05 -8.49 4.49
N ASP A 45 -10.68 -8.01 5.55
CA ASP A 45 -12.07 -7.53 5.53
C ASP A 45 -12.13 -6.00 5.58
N CYS A 46 -13.20 -5.44 5.01
CA CYS A 46 -13.51 -4.02 5.05
C CYS A 46 -14.90 -3.80 5.66
N VAL A 47 -14.98 -2.83 6.58
CA VAL A 47 -16.24 -2.34 7.15
C VAL A 47 -16.29 -0.83 7.07
N THR A 48 -17.45 -0.23 7.31
CA THR A 48 -17.57 1.24 7.39
C THR A 48 -18.05 1.68 8.76
N THR A 49 -17.61 2.85 9.19
CA THR A 49 -18.05 3.46 10.43
C THR A 49 -19.51 3.89 10.40
N GLY A 50 -20.22 3.69 11.50
CA GLY A 50 -21.58 4.18 11.71
C GLY A 50 -21.67 5.71 11.93
N LYS A 51 -22.88 6.21 12.18
CA LYS A 51 -23.15 7.66 12.37
C LYS A 51 -22.34 8.29 13.51
N ASP A 52 -22.01 7.52 14.54
CA ASP A 52 -21.22 7.95 15.69
C ASP A 52 -19.72 7.66 15.53
N GLY A 53 -19.30 7.26 14.34
CA GLY A 53 -17.93 6.87 14.01
C GLY A 53 -17.51 5.49 14.50
N ALA A 54 -18.38 4.72 15.15
CA ALA A 54 -18.07 3.39 15.65
C ALA A 54 -18.00 2.36 14.51
N TYR A 55 -17.14 1.35 14.70
CA TYR A 55 -17.02 0.20 13.81
C TYR A 55 -16.77 -1.09 14.60
N THR A 56 -17.05 -2.20 13.97
CA THR A 56 -16.71 -3.55 14.45
C THR A 56 -16.17 -4.34 13.26
N LEU A 57 -15.04 -5.02 13.47
CA LEU A 57 -14.32 -5.78 12.45
C LEU A 57 -13.98 -7.16 13.04
N GLU A 58 -14.34 -8.22 12.34
CA GLU A 58 -14.00 -9.58 12.76
C GLU A 58 -12.48 -9.78 12.79
N ARG A 59 -12.01 -10.69 13.66
CA ARG A 59 -10.60 -11.01 13.77
C ARG A 59 -10.18 -11.98 12.67
N ASN A 60 -9.33 -11.55 11.80
CA ASN A 60 -8.76 -12.38 10.75
C ASN A 60 -7.36 -12.88 11.13
N ARG A 61 -7.14 -14.18 10.91
CA ARG A 61 -5.83 -14.78 11.11
C ARG A 61 -4.86 -14.27 10.04
N GLY A 62 -3.73 -13.72 10.47
CA GLY A 62 -2.72 -13.18 9.57
C GLY A 62 -2.78 -11.67 9.41
N ALA A 63 -3.86 -11.02 9.85
CA ALA A 63 -3.93 -9.57 9.96
C ALA A 63 -2.83 -9.03 10.88
N ARG A 64 -2.18 -7.95 10.48
CA ARG A 64 -1.08 -7.32 11.22
C ARG A 64 -1.39 -5.91 11.69
N PHE A 65 -2.33 -5.27 11.03
CA PHE A 65 -2.73 -3.88 11.26
C PHE A 65 -4.25 -3.76 11.26
N ILE A 66 -4.76 -2.74 11.96
CA ILE A 66 -6.07 -2.14 11.71
C ILE A 66 -5.81 -0.77 11.12
N TYR A 67 -6.45 -0.42 10.02
CA TYR A 67 -6.17 0.83 9.32
C TYR A 67 -7.38 1.39 8.56
N LEU A 68 -7.24 2.65 8.15
CA LEU A 68 -8.28 3.39 7.46
C LEU A 68 -7.95 3.53 5.97
N SER A 69 -8.97 3.43 5.11
CA SER A 69 -8.96 4.18 3.86
C SER A 69 -9.30 5.63 4.20
N THR A 70 -8.29 6.50 4.24
CA THR A 70 -8.48 7.90 4.65
C THR A 70 -9.50 8.58 3.74
N PRO A 71 -10.63 9.09 4.27
CA PRO A 71 -11.69 9.63 3.43
C PRO A 71 -11.32 11.01 2.86
N ALA A 72 -11.89 11.36 1.70
CA ALA A 72 -11.76 12.69 1.11
C ALA A 72 -12.21 13.79 2.09
N GLY A 73 -11.57 14.95 2.04
CA GLY A 73 -11.81 16.07 2.96
C GLY A 73 -11.18 15.91 4.33
N TYR A 74 -10.45 14.85 4.57
CA TYR A 74 -9.75 14.58 5.83
C TYR A 74 -8.29 14.20 5.61
N GLN A 75 -7.52 14.36 6.68
CA GLN A 75 -6.13 13.96 6.75
C GLN A 75 -5.84 13.27 8.09
N VAL A 76 -4.81 12.43 8.10
CA VAL A 76 -4.22 11.85 9.30
C VAL A 76 -2.97 12.64 9.70
N ALA A 77 -2.55 12.53 10.95
CA ALA A 77 -1.24 13.03 11.37
C ALA A 77 -0.13 12.31 10.59
N CYS A 78 0.99 12.99 10.35
CA CYS A 78 2.16 12.39 9.73
C CYS A 78 3.33 12.32 10.68
N LYS A 79 3.89 11.14 10.89
CA LYS A 79 5.20 10.94 11.50
C LYS A 79 6.27 11.40 10.50
N ASN A 80 7.34 12.05 10.99
CA ASN A 80 8.42 12.60 10.16
C ASN A 80 7.90 13.41 8.95
N LYS A 81 6.76 14.10 9.11
CA LYS A 81 6.09 14.94 8.09
C LYS A 81 5.57 14.20 6.87
N THR A 82 5.92 12.93 6.63
CA THR A 82 5.63 12.23 5.38
C THR A 82 4.93 10.88 5.54
N ILE A 83 4.99 10.25 6.72
CA ILE A 83 4.40 8.93 6.96
C ILE A 83 3.05 9.11 7.65
N GLY A 84 1.96 8.88 6.91
CA GLY A 84 0.59 8.99 7.42
C GLY A 84 0.30 7.98 8.52
N GLN A 85 -0.30 8.43 9.62
CA GLN A 85 -0.67 7.59 10.77
C GLN A 85 -2.11 7.10 10.62
N PHE A 86 -2.41 6.44 9.49
CA PHE A 86 -3.73 5.88 9.19
C PHE A 86 -3.90 4.45 9.70
N TYR A 87 -2.88 3.87 10.33
CA TYR A 87 -2.84 2.48 10.79
C TYR A 87 -2.37 2.33 12.23
N GLN A 88 -2.75 1.23 12.84
CA GLN A 88 -2.22 0.77 14.12
C GLN A 88 -1.85 -0.71 14.00
N LYS A 89 -0.69 -1.09 14.55
CA LYS A 89 -0.27 -2.49 14.59
C LYS A 89 -1.15 -3.27 15.56
N ILE A 90 -1.58 -4.46 15.16
CA ILE A 90 -2.39 -5.32 16.01
C ILE A 90 -1.54 -5.80 17.19
N ASP A 91 -2.03 -5.52 18.39
CA ASP A 91 -1.59 -6.13 19.65
C ASP A 91 -2.63 -7.21 20.04
N PRO A 92 -2.24 -8.46 20.22
CA PRO A 92 -3.17 -9.53 20.61
C PRO A 92 -3.95 -9.25 21.90
N ALA A 93 -3.41 -8.41 22.79
CA ALA A 93 -4.05 -8.01 24.05
C ALA A 93 -5.05 -6.85 23.88
N ASN A 94 -5.08 -6.20 22.72
CA ASN A 94 -5.96 -5.05 22.48
C ASN A 94 -7.13 -5.43 21.57
N GLU A 95 -8.32 -4.97 21.94
CA GLU A 95 -9.55 -5.15 21.15
C GLU A 95 -10.05 -3.83 20.56
N VAL A 96 -9.50 -2.68 20.99
CA VAL A 96 -10.02 -1.36 20.63
C VAL A 96 -8.97 -0.53 19.92
N TYR A 97 -9.29 -0.10 18.69
CA TYR A 97 -8.43 0.72 17.84
C TYR A 97 -9.17 1.99 17.42
N ASN A 98 -8.85 3.11 18.06
CA ASN A 98 -9.47 4.40 17.77
C ASN A 98 -8.57 5.23 16.86
N PHE A 99 -9.19 6.02 15.97
CA PHE A 99 -8.49 6.90 15.05
C PHE A 99 -9.03 8.33 15.14
N GLU A 100 -8.13 9.29 15.09
CA GLU A 100 -8.48 10.70 15.02
C GLU A 100 -8.07 11.26 13.65
N LEU A 101 -9.03 11.84 12.96
CA LEU A 101 -8.85 12.55 11.69
C LEU A 101 -8.86 14.06 11.91
N ALA A 102 -8.20 14.78 11.04
CA ALA A 102 -8.34 16.23 10.95
C ALA A 102 -9.00 16.61 9.62
N LYS A 103 -9.79 17.70 9.61
CA LYS A 103 -10.27 18.25 8.34
C LYS A 103 -9.10 18.78 7.52
N ASN A 104 -9.16 18.58 6.22
CA ASN A 104 -8.21 19.20 5.31
C ASN A 104 -8.30 20.73 5.44
N ARG A 105 -7.16 21.39 5.46
CA ARG A 105 -7.08 22.86 5.47
C ARG A 105 -7.38 23.45 4.10
N ILE A 106 -7.09 22.68 3.05
CA ILE A 106 -7.30 23.04 1.64
C ILE A 106 -8.23 21.98 1.06
N ASP A 107 -9.19 22.41 0.23
CA ASP A 107 -10.13 21.49 -0.44
C ASP A 107 -9.34 20.55 -1.37
N ASP A 108 -9.48 19.25 -1.15
CA ASP A 108 -8.81 18.20 -1.90
C ASP A 108 -9.54 17.79 -3.20
N LYS A 109 -10.64 18.45 -3.55
CA LYS A 109 -11.31 18.23 -4.85
C LYS A 109 -10.41 18.59 -6.02
N LYS A 110 -9.51 19.54 -5.82
CA LYS A 110 -8.43 19.88 -6.75
C LYS A 110 -7.12 19.73 -6.02
N HIS A 111 -6.47 18.62 -6.21
CA HIS A 111 -5.19 18.31 -5.60
C HIS A 111 -4.10 18.14 -6.66
N LEU A 112 -2.88 18.21 -6.25
CA LEU A 112 -1.70 17.95 -7.07
C LEU A 112 -0.82 16.93 -6.34
N PHE A 113 -0.35 15.95 -7.05
CA PHE A 113 0.62 15.01 -6.52
C PHE A 113 1.82 14.86 -7.45
N THR A 114 2.96 14.54 -6.86
CA THR A 114 4.15 14.12 -7.58
C THR A 114 4.23 12.60 -7.56
N VAL A 115 4.71 12.02 -8.64
CA VAL A 115 5.03 10.59 -8.72
C VAL A 115 6.53 10.46 -8.86
N GLN A 116 7.11 9.59 -8.07
CA GLN A 116 8.50 9.15 -8.17
C GLN A 116 8.55 7.64 -8.02
N ALA A 117 9.63 7.05 -8.50
CA ALA A 117 9.92 5.63 -8.39
C ALA A 117 11.42 5.42 -8.29
N ASP A 118 11.83 4.29 -7.78
CA ASP A 118 13.19 3.81 -7.87
C ASP A 118 14.26 4.82 -7.39
N PRO A 119 14.11 5.46 -6.20
CA PRO A 119 15.24 6.14 -5.57
C PRO A 119 16.41 5.19 -5.34
N GLN A 120 16.12 3.95 -5.00
CA GLN A 120 16.96 2.75 -4.97
C GLN A 120 18.36 3.00 -4.40
N VAL A 121 18.40 3.78 -3.30
CA VAL A 121 19.63 4.22 -2.67
C VAL A 121 20.35 3.05 -1.97
N THR A 122 21.64 2.92 -2.20
CA THR A 122 22.50 1.86 -1.62
C THR A 122 23.55 2.43 -0.65
N SER A 123 23.69 3.75 -0.58
CA SER A 123 24.71 4.42 0.22
C SER A 123 24.27 5.82 0.67
N GLU A 124 24.92 6.35 1.70
CA GLU A 124 24.75 7.73 2.17
C GLU A 124 25.03 8.78 1.07
N LYS A 125 25.95 8.48 0.16
CA LYS A 125 26.25 9.35 -0.99
C LYS A 125 25.04 9.47 -1.91
N GLU A 126 24.38 8.35 -2.18
CA GLU A 126 23.19 8.31 -3.04
C GLU A 126 21.98 8.95 -2.35
N ILE A 127 21.84 8.80 -1.04
CA ILE A 127 20.85 9.55 -0.25
C ILE A 127 21.07 11.07 -0.39
N ALA A 128 22.32 11.51 -0.40
CA ALA A 128 22.63 12.94 -0.60
C ALA A 128 22.26 13.42 -2.00
N LEU A 129 22.48 12.59 -3.04
CA LEU A 129 22.05 12.88 -4.43
C LEU A 129 20.52 12.92 -4.53
N TYR A 130 19.83 11.93 -3.95
CA TYR A 130 18.38 11.94 -3.86
C TYR A 130 17.85 13.19 -3.14
N GLY A 131 18.57 13.63 -2.10
CA GLY A 131 18.28 14.88 -1.41
C GLY A 131 18.30 16.11 -2.31
N LYS A 132 19.20 16.20 -3.29
CA LYS A 132 19.24 17.29 -4.29
C LYS A 132 18.01 17.24 -5.21
N TYR A 133 17.63 16.05 -5.70
CA TYR A 133 16.41 15.86 -6.47
C TYR A 133 15.17 16.35 -5.71
N LEU A 134 15.07 16.05 -4.42
CA LEU A 134 13.97 16.52 -3.57
C LEU A 134 13.99 18.04 -3.37
N ASP A 135 15.17 18.67 -3.32
CA ASP A 135 15.30 20.12 -3.24
C ASP A 135 14.75 20.80 -4.49
N ASP A 136 15.00 20.24 -5.68
CA ASP A 136 14.44 20.73 -6.96
C ASP A 136 12.93 20.52 -7.02
N MET A 137 12.44 19.34 -6.61
CA MET A 137 11.00 19.08 -6.50
C MET A 137 10.34 20.09 -5.56
N ASN A 138 10.94 20.38 -4.41
CA ASN A 138 10.45 21.39 -3.48
C ASN A 138 10.43 22.80 -4.07
N ALA A 139 11.45 23.17 -4.83
CA ALA A 139 11.51 24.47 -5.50
C ALA A 139 10.33 24.61 -6.48
N TYR A 140 10.05 23.57 -7.27
CA TYR A 140 8.90 23.54 -8.17
C TYR A 140 7.56 23.63 -7.41
N LEU A 141 7.39 22.85 -6.35
CA LEU A 141 6.16 22.79 -5.57
C LEU A 141 5.86 24.05 -4.76
N LYS A 142 6.84 24.92 -4.54
CA LYS A 142 6.70 26.16 -3.75
C LYS A 142 5.54 27.03 -4.21
N GLN A 143 5.27 27.09 -5.51
CA GLN A 143 4.19 27.90 -6.10
C GLN A 143 2.78 27.40 -5.74
N TYR A 144 2.64 26.13 -5.37
CA TYR A 144 1.36 25.47 -5.05
C TYR A 144 1.11 25.38 -3.54
N ARG A 145 2.16 25.51 -2.71
CA ARG A 145 2.04 25.37 -1.25
C ARG A 145 1.09 26.39 -0.66
N GLY A 146 0.21 25.90 0.23
CA GLY A 146 -0.84 26.72 0.86
C GLY A 146 -2.03 27.06 -0.02
N LYS A 147 -2.01 26.67 -1.30
CA LYS A 147 -3.09 26.92 -2.30
C LYS A 147 -3.74 25.65 -2.79
N THR A 148 -3.01 24.56 -2.85
CA THR A 148 -3.43 23.27 -3.40
C THR A 148 -3.08 22.18 -2.39
N ASP A 149 -3.95 21.18 -2.23
CA ASP A 149 -3.64 19.99 -1.44
C ASP A 149 -2.57 19.20 -2.16
N LEU A 150 -1.45 18.96 -1.45
CA LEU A 150 -0.23 18.37 -2.01
C LEU A 150 0.13 17.08 -1.30
N PHE A 151 0.52 16.09 -2.07
CA PHE A 151 1.12 14.85 -1.59
C PHE A 151 2.08 14.27 -2.64
N SER A 152 2.83 13.25 -2.27
CA SER A 152 3.69 12.50 -3.19
C SER A 152 3.30 11.03 -3.19
N ILE A 153 3.52 10.37 -4.31
CA ILE A 153 3.45 8.93 -4.49
C ILE A 153 4.86 8.44 -4.80
N ASP A 154 5.27 7.37 -4.12
CA ASP A 154 6.52 6.66 -4.34
C ASP A 154 6.21 5.22 -4.75
N CYS A 155 6.52 4.88 -6.00
CA CYS A 155 6.18 3.60 -6.60
C CYS A 155 7.16 2.46 -6.25
N GLY A 156 7.93 2.59 -5.16
CA GLY A 156 8.76 1.52 -4.65
C GLY A 156 10.22 1.58 -5.09
N ASP A 157 10.98 0.55 -4.71
CA ASP A 157 12.43 0.50 -4.76
C ASP A 157 13.07 1.72 -4.11
N ILE A 158 12.66 1.95 -2.86
CA ILE A 158 13.12 3.06 -2.03
C ILE A 158 14.60 2.91 -1.73
N VAL A 159 15.02 1.68 -1.42
CA VAL A 159 16.41 1.31 -1.19
C VAL A 159 16.82 0.18 -2.13
N GLY A 160 18.13 0.07 -2.42
CA GLY A 160 18.69 -1.01 -3.22
C GLY A 160 19.21 -2.15 -2.33
N ASP A 161 18.33 -3.06 -1.90
CA ASP A 161 18.64 -4.20 -0.99
C ASP A 161 19.31 -3.77 0.33
N SER A 162 19.09 -2.55 0.74
CA SER A 162 19.77 -1.90 1.87
C SER A 162 18.77 -1.34 2.88
N PRO A 163 17.95 -2.18 3.55
CA PRO A 163 16.88 -1.72 4.44
C PRO A 163 17.38 -0.92 5.66
N GLN A 164 18.65 -1.02 6.01
CA GLN A 164 19.29 -0.18 7.02
C GLN A 164 19.30 1.31 6.65
N LEU A 165 19.08 1.65 5.38
CA LEU A 165 19.01 3.03 4.89
C LEU A 165 17.59 3.63 4.98
N PHE A 166 16.55 2.87 5.32
CA PHE A 166 15.21 3.43 5.51
C PHE A 166 15.17 4.64 6.46
N PRO A 167 15.86 4.66 7.62
CA PRO A 167 15.89 5.84 8.47
C PRO A 167 16.45 7.08 7.76
N ALA A 168 17.59 6.95 7.07
CA ALA A 168 18.22 8.05 6.36
C ALA A 168 17.37 8.54 5.17
N TYR A 169 16.71 7.62 4.45
CA TYR A 169 15.72 7.95 3.43
C TYR A 169 14.55 8.75 4.03
N ILE A 170 13.96 8.28 5.14
CA ILE A 170 12.83 8.93 5.82
C ILE A 170 13.21 10.37 6.23
N ASP A 171 14.38 10.56 6.79
CA ASP A 171 14.85 11.89 7.21
C ASP A 171 15.08 12.81 6.00
N THR A 172 15.56 12.25 4.90
CA THR A 172 15.80 13.02 3.67
C THR A 172 14.50 13.41 2.99
N VAL A 173 13.55 12.48 2.84
CA VAL A 173 12.26 12.73 2.20
C VAL A 173 11.37 13.66 3.05
N ALA A 174 11.63 13.78 4.34
CA ALA A 174 10.95 14.75 5.23
C ALA A 174 11.11 16.20 4.76
N LYS A 175 12.08 16.50 3.89
CA LYS A 175 12.22 17.79 3.20
C LYS A 175 10.96 18.18 2.42
N LEU A 176 10.23 17.20 1.86
CA LEU A 176 9.00 17.47 1.12
C LEU A 176 7.92 18.11 1.99
N GLY A 177 7.87 17.82 3.31
CA GLY A 177 6.94 18.42 4.25
C GLY A 177 5.46 18.22 3.88
N MET A 178 5.15 17.10 3.22
CA MET A 178 3.81 16.67 2.80
C MET A 178 3.71 15.15 2.88
N PRO A 179 2.50 14.56 2.93
CA PRO A 179 2.32 13.12 2.92
C PRO A 179 2.98 12.48 1.70
N VAL A 180 3.63 11.34 1.91
CA VAL A 180 4.17 10.48 0.84
C VAL A 180 3.57 9.10 1.02
N TYR A 181 2.84 8.64 0.00
CA TYR A 181 2.24 7.31 -0.07
C TYR A 181 3.19 6.40 -0.85
N ARG A 182 3.52 5.24 -0.27
CA ARG A 182 4.61 4.39 -0.79
C ARG A 182 4.11 2.99 -1.12
N ALA A 183 4.41 2.53 -2.32
CA ALA A 183 4.42 1.12 -2.64
C ALA A 183 5.76 0.50 -2.18
N ILE A 184 5.78 -0.79 -1.97
CA ILE A 184 7.01 -1.55 -1.78
C ILE A 184 7.54 -2.00 -3.13
N GLY A 185 8.86 -1.91 -3.35
CA GLY A 185 9.53 -2.47 -4.51
C GLY A 185 10.24 -3.80 -4.20
N ASN A 186 10.77 -4.44 -5.22
CA ASN A 186 11.46 -5.72 -5.05
C ASN A 186 12.77 -5.58 -4.26
N HIS A 187 13.45 -4.43 -4.35
CA HIS A 187 14.65 -4.15 -3.55
C HIS A 187 14.35 -3.70 -2.10
N ASP A 188 13.08 -3.42 -1.78
CA ASP A 188 12.65 -3.10 -0.42
C ASP A 188 12.26 -4.35 0.39
N MET A 189 12.24 -5.53 -0.25
CA MET A 189 11.83 -6.78 0.37
C MET A 189 12.88 -7.30 1.37
N THR A 190 12.39 -8.06 2.35
CA THR A 190 13.23 -8.80 3.30
C THR A 190 13.58 -10.15 2.70
N TYR A 191 14.65 -10.22 1.92
CA TYR A 191 15.14 -11.48 1.38
C TYR A 191 15.59 -12.41 2.50
N GLY A 192 15.35 -13.70 2.31
CA GLY A 192 15.58 -14.71 3.34
C GLY A 192 14.42 -14.87 4.33
N GLY A 193 13.30 -14.18 4.13
CA GLY A 193 12.12 -14.21 4.99
C GLY A 193 11.35 -15.54 5.01
N ARG A 194 11.73 -16.51 4.22
CA ARG A 194 11.16 -17.88 4.12
C ARG A 194 9.79 -18.00 3.47
N SER A 195 9.01 -16.93 3.39
CA SER A 195 7.72 -16.94 2.72
C SER A 195 7.34 -15.55 2.21
N TRP A 196 6.39 -15.52 1.30
CA TRP A 196 5.77 -14.29 0.80
C TRP A 196 5.36 -13.34 1.93
N GLN A 197 4.65 -13.82 2.96
CA GLN A 197 4.12 -13.02 4.05
C GLN A 197 5.20 -12.35 4.93
N TYR A 198 6.43 -12.83 4.89
CA TYR A 198 7.56 -12.24 5.62
C TYR A 198 8.44 -11.33 4.77
N SER A 199 8.29 -11.36 3.44
CA SER A 199 9.13 -10.59 2.52
C SER A 199 8.96 -9.07 2.66
N PHE A 200 7.81 -8.60 3.10
CA PHE A 200 7.52 -7.17 3.27
C PHE A 200 7.53 -6.69 4.74
N LYS A 201 7.91 -7.55 5.67
CA LYS A 201 7.85 -7.26 7.11
C LYS A 201 8.72 -6.07 7.52
N THR A 202 9.96 -5.98 7.01
CA THR A 202 10.85 -4.86 7.33
C THR A 202 10.31 -3.55 6.79
N PHE A 203 9.80 -3.53 5.56
CA PHE A 203 9.12 -2.35 5.00
C PHE A 203 7.96 -1.89 5.87
N GLU A 204 7.10 -2.83 6.31
CA GLU A 204 5.94 -2.53 7.14
C GLU A 204 6.29 -2.01 8.55
N GLU A 205 7.46 -2.34 9.08
CA GLU A 205 7.93 -1.78 10.36
C GLU A 205 8.18 -0.28 10.28
N TYR A 206 8.58 0.23 9.10
CA TYR A 206 8.85 1.65 8.88
C TYR A 206 7.64 2.42 8.34
N PHE A 207 6.89 1.83 7.42
CA PHE A 207 5.88 2.56 6.62
C PHE A 207 4.44 2.13 6.88
N GLY A 208 4.20 1.04 7.60
CA GLY A 208 2.88 0.48 7.83
C GLY A 208 2.45 -0.51 6.74
N PRO A 209 1.13 -0.74 6.56
CA PRO A 209 0.62 -1.73 5.63
C PRO A 209 1.19 -1.55 4.23
N SER A 210 1.58 -2.66 3.57
CA SER A 210 2.05 -2.66 2.19
C SER A 210 0.92 -2.59 1.16
N ASN A 211 -0.32 -2.87 1.62
CA ASN A 211 -1.53 -2.73 0.80
C ASN A 211 -2.51 -1.84 1.57
N TYR A 212 -2.95 -0.74 0.96
CA TYR A 212 -3.86 0.21 1.60
C TYR A 212 -4.50 1.14 0.57
N SER A 213 -5.53 1.89 0.98
CA SER A 213 -6.18 2.87 0.12
C SER A 213 -6.38 4.22 0.82
N PHE A 214 -6.65 5.25 0.04
CA PHE A 214 -7.01 6.58 0.51
C PHE A 214 -7.77 7.34 -0.57
N ASN A 215 -8.43 8.44 -0.17
CA ASN A 215 -9.28 9.21 -1.07
C ASN A 215 -8.89 10.70 -1.08
N LYS A 216 -8.98 11.31 -2.26
CA LYS A 216 -8.84 12.74 -2.47
C LYS A 216 -9.90 13.22 -3.46
N GLY A 217 -10.84 14.09 -3.03
CA GLY A 217 -11.94 14.52 -3.86
C GLY A 217 -12.76 13.33 -4.39
N LYS A 218 -12.83 13.19 -5.71
CA LYS A 218 -13.46 12.08 -6.42
C LYS A 218 -12.43 11.07 -6.96
N ALA A 219 -11.24 11.02 -6.40
CA ALA A 219 -10.23 10.03 -6.74
C ALA A 219 -10.00 9.07 -5.58
N HIS A 220 -9.94 7.80 -5.89
CA HIS A 220 -9.63 6.71 -4.98
C HIS A 220 -8.27 6.12 -5.35
N TYR A 221 -7.37 6.04 -4.39
CA TYR A 221 -5.99 5.59 -4.56
C TYR A 221 -5.82 4.27 -3.83
N ILE A 222 -5.34 3.26 -4.53
CA ILE A 222 -5.07 1.92 -4.00
C ILE A 222 -3.59 1.64 -4.17
N VAL A 223 -2.88 1.41 -3.09
CA VAL A 223 -1.47 0.99 -3.10
C VAL A 223 -1.42 -0.49 -2.86
N ILE A 224 -0.75 -1.23 -3.73
CA ILE A 224 -0.63 -2.69 -3.65
C ILE A 224 0.82 -3.16 -3.78
N ASN A 225 1.10 -4.28 -3.17
CA ASN A 225 2.35 -5.01 -3.36
C ASN A 225 2.18 -6.06 -4.46
N ASN A 226 2.79 -5.85 -5.60
CA ASN A 226 2.83 -6.80 -6.70
C ASN A 226 4.20 -7.49 -6.89
N ASN A 227 5.09 -7.37 -5.88
CA ASN A 227 6.38 -8.07 -5.86
C ASN A 227 6.23 -9.39 -5.12
N PHE A 228 5.84 -10.44 -5.81
CA PHE A 228 5.60 -11.73 -5.18
C PHE A 228 6.92 -12.48 -4.95
N TYR A 229 7.32 -12.61 -3.69
CA TYR A 229 8.54 -13.29 -3.28
C TYR A 229 8.44 -14.80 -3.50
N VAL A 230 9.38 -15.35 -4.27
CA VAL A 230 9.45 -16.78 -4.57
C VAL A 230 10.41 -17.50 -3.65
N ASN A 231 11.62 -16.97 -3.48
CA ASN A 231 12.62 -17.57 -2.59
C ASN A 231 13.68 -16.55 -2.12
N ARG A 232 14.55 -17.01 -1.21
CA ARG A 232 15.60 -16.18 -0.58
C ARG A 232 16.74 -15.74 -1.50
N ASP A 233 16.81 -16.27 -2.70
CA ASP A 233 17.90 -15.99 -3.65
C ASP A 233 17.53 -14.83 -4.60
N TYR A 234 16.87 -13.80 -4.07
CA TYR A 234 16.42 -12.60 -4.81
C TYR A 234 15.46 -12.94 -5.95
N GLN A 235 14.69 -14.02 -5.81
CA GLN A 235 13.71 -14.41 -6.81
C GLN A 235 12.32 -13.92 -6.40
N TYR A 236 11.70 -13.20 -7.31
CA TYR A 236 10.33 -12.71 -7.24
C TYR A 236 9.70 -12.79 -8.64
N ILE A 237 8.43 -12.61 -8.70
CA ILE A 237 7.67 -12.39 -9.93
C ILE A 237 6.74 -11.18 -9.73
N GLY A 238 6.41 -10.49 -10.80
CA GLY A 238 5.31 -9.54 -10.80
C GLY A 238 3.99 -10.30 -10.68
N TYR A 239 3.32 -10.21 -9.53
CA TYR A 239 2.08 -10.94 -9.28
C TYR A 239 1.31 -10.31 -8.12
N VAL A 240 0.04 -10.10 -8.31
CA VAL A 240 -0.88 -9.65 -7.25
C VAL A 240 -1.50 -10.87 -6.58
N ASP A 241 -1.15 -11.11 -5.31
CA ASP A 241 -1.69 -12.21 -4.53
C ASP A 241 -3.23 -12.14 -4.45
N GLU A 242 -3.89 -13.30 -4.50
CA GLU A 242 -5.35 -13.40 -4.49
C GLU A 242 -5.98 -12.74 -3.25
N SER A 243 -5.27 -12.73 -2.13
CA SER A 243 -5.73 -12.06 -0.92
C SER A 243 -5.79 -10.54 -1.09
N ILE A 244 -4.86 -9.96 -1.88
CA ILE A 244 -4.86 -8.53 -2.22
C ILE A 244 -6.04 -8.22 -3.14
N LEU A 245 -6.28 -9.05 -4.17
CA LEU A 245 -7.43 -8.89 -5.07
C LEU A 245 -8.76 -8.97 -4.30
N ALA A 246 -8.89 -9.94 -3.37
CA ALA A 246 -10.07 -10.10 -2.54
C ALA A 246 -10.29 -8.89 -1.60
N TRP A 247 -9.21 -8.34 -1.03
CA TRP A 247 -9.28 -7.11 -0.24
C TRP A 247 -9.67 -5.91 -1.10
N MET A 248 -9.06 -5.74 -2.28
CA MET A 248 -9.42 -4.66 -3.23
C MET A 248 -10.89 -4.72 -3.63
N GLU A 249 -11.43 -5.92 -3.89
CA GLU A 249 -12.84 -6.11 -4.19
C GLU A 249 -13.74 -5.57 -3.07
N GLN A 250 -13.37 -5.83 -1.82
CA GLN A 250 -14.16 -5.35 -0.67
C GLN A 250 -14.03 -3.83 -0.49
N ASP A 251 -12.84 -3.27 -0.63
CA ASP A 251 -12.60 -1.82 -0.55
C ASP A 251 -13.41 -1.07 -1.62
N LEU A 252 -13.37 -1.55 -2.86
CA LEU A 252 -14.08 -0.98 -4.00
C LEU A 252 -15.61 -1.02 -3.90
N LYS A 253 -16.20 -1.89 -3.04
CA LYS A 253 -17.65 -1.89 -2.77
C LYS A 253 -18.14 -0.57 -2.17
N TYR A 254 -17.27 0.13 -1.47
CA TYR A 254 -17.57 1.41 -0.83
C TYR A 254 -17.18 2.63 -1.67
N VAL A 255 -16.60 2.41 -2.86
CA VAL A 255 -16.15 3.47 -3.76
C VAL A 255 -17.17 3.68 -4.88
N PRO A 256 -17.76 4.89 -5.03
CA PRO A 256 -18.69 5.18 -6.11
C PRO A 256 -18.10 4.85 -7.50
N ALA A 257 -18.95 4.35 -8.41
CA ALA A 257 -18.50 3.90 -9.72
C ALA A 257 -17.97 5.05 -10.62
N ASP A 258 -18.35 6.29 -10.32
CA ASP A 258 -17.92 7.51 -11.04
C ASP A 258 -16.61 8.10 -10.49
N HIS A 259 -16.01 7.47 -9.49
CA HIS A 259 -14.71 7.90 -8.99
C HIS A 259 -13.59 7.37 -9.89
N LEU A 260 -12.61 8.24 -10.16
CA LEU A 260 -11.35 7.88 -10.78
C LEU A 260 -10.56 6.98 -9.81
N VAL A 261 -10.00 5.88 -10.31
CA VAL A 261 -9.19 4.96 -9.51
C VAL A 261 -7.74 5.05 -9.95
N PHE A 262 -6.85 5.27 -8.99
CA PHE A 262 -5.41 5.10 -9.17
C PHE A 262 -4.96 3.82 -8.48
N VAL A 263 -4.28 2.94 -9.20
CA VAL A 263 -3.62 1.76 -8.62
C VAL A 263 -2.12 2.00 -8.66
N ILE A 264 -1.51 2.03 -7.49
CA ILE A 264 -0.08 2.28 -7.30
C ILE A 264 0.58 0.94 -6.98
N ALA A 265 1.53 0.55 -7.80
CA ALA A 265 2.33 -0.65 -7.61
C ALA A 265 3.77 -0.37 -8.01
N HIS A 266 4.69 -1.29 -7.74
CA HIS A 266 6.07 -1.12 -8.16
C HIS A 266 6.30 -1.68 -9.56
N ILE A 267 6.09 -2.99 -9.73
CA ILE A 267 6.29 -3.65 -11.02
C ILE A 267 5.21 -3.19 -11.98
N GLN A 268 5.62 -2.81 -13.17
CA GLN A 268 4.71 -2.37 -14.23
C GLN A 268 3.63 -3.42 -14.54
N ILE A 269 2.49 -2.95 -15.02
CA ILE A 269 1.37 -3.83 -15.36
C ILE A 269 1.71 -4.62 -16.61
N SER A 270 2.06 -3.92 -17.70
CA SER A 270 2.62 -4.51 -18.91
C SER A 270 3.22 -3.44 -19.82
N THR A 271 4.25 -3.81 -20.58
CA THR A 271 4.84 -2.96 -21.62
C THR A 271 4.00 -2.95 -22.90
N GLU A 272 3.13 -3.93 -23.07
CA GLU A 272 2.32 -4.12 -24.27
C GLU A 272 0.82 -3.94 -23.98
N LYS A 273 0.09 -3.47 -24.97
CA LYS A 273 -1.37 -3.32 -24.86
C LYS A 273 -2.08 -4.66 -24.72
N GLU A 274 -1.58 -5.70 -25.39
CA GLU A 274 -2.10 -7.05 -25.34
C GLU A 274 -1.35 -7.84 -24.28
N LEU A 275 -2.05 -8.23 -23.22
CA LEU A 275 -1.46 -9.00 -22.13
C LEU A 275 -1.11 -10.40 -22.56
N GLU A 276 0.10 -10.84 -22.27
CA GLU A 276 0.48 -12.23 -22.38
C GLU A 276 -0.25 -13.12 -21.37
N TRP A 277 -0.53 -14.35 -21.76
CA TRP A 277 -1.19 -15.33 -20.93
C TRP A 277 -0.22 -16.42 -20.48
N ASN A 278 -0.35 -16.85 -19.23
CA ASN A 278 0.36 -18.00 -18.68
C ASN A 278 1.89 -17.88 -18.63
N THR A 279 2.44 -16.67 -18.69
CA THR A 279 3.87 -16.43 -18.52
C THR A 279 4.12 -15.76 -17.18
N LEU A 280 5.11 -16.24 -16.42
CA LEU A 280 5.54 -15.61 -15.19
C LEU A 280 6.70 -14.66 -15.50
N HIS A 281 6.52 -13.39 -15.17
CA HIS A 281 7.48 -12.33 -15.41
C HIS A 281 8.03 -11.77 -14.09
N GLN A 282 9.29 -11.34 -14.11
CA GLN A 282 9.86 -10.47 -13.06
C GLN A 282 9.56 -9.01 -13.36
N ASP A 283 9.50 -8.65 -14.63
CA ASP A 283 9.44 -7.27 -15.11
C ASP A 283 8.02 -6.77 -15.37
N GLU A 284 7.02 -7.65 -15.37
CA GLU A 284 5.61 -7.31 -15.58
C GLU A 284 4.69 -8.07 -14.63
N THR A 285 3.48 -7.56 -14.41
CA THR A 285 2.49 -8.20 -13.54
C THR A 285 1.82 -9.38 -14.25
N SER A 286 2.29 -10.59 -13.96
CA SER A 286 1.90 -11.85 -14.63
C SER A 286 0.40 -12.14 -14.63
N ASN A 287 -0.33 -11.68 -13.60
CA ASN A 287 -1.78 -11.81 -13.50
C ASN A 287 -2.54 -10.49 -13.67
N ALA A 288 -2.01 -9.57 -14.48
CA ALA A 288 -2.61 -8.25 -14.74
C ALA A 288 -4.08 -8.34 -15.16
N ARG A 289 -4.49 -9.44 -15.85
CA ARG A 289 -5.87 -9.66 -16.22
C ARG A 289 -6.84 -9.67 -15.04
N ALA A 290 -6.43 -10.23 -13.91
CA ALA A 290 -7.25 -10.24 -12.71
C ALA A 290 -7.53 -8.82 -12.18
N LEU A 291 -6.54 -7.91 -12.30
CA LEU A 291 -6.76 -6.49 -12.00
C LEU A 291 -7.75 -5.85 -12.97
N PHE A 292 -7.64 -6.15 -14.26
CA PHE A 292 -8.54 -5.58 -15.26
C PHE A 292 -9.97 -6.04 -15.05
N ASP A 293 -10.18 -7.33 -14.79
CA ASP A 293 -11.51 -7.89 -14.54
C ASP A 293 -12.13 -7.29 -13.24
N LEU A 294 -11.32 -7.10 -12.20
CA LEU A 294 -11.76 -6.47 -10.95
C LEU A 294 -12.15 -5.00 -11.13
N LEU A 295 -11.45 -4.28 -11.99
CA LEU A 295 -11.59 -2.84 -12.21
C LEU A 295 -12.50 -2.51 -13.41
N GLU A 296 -13.15 -3.51 -14.01
CA GLU A 296 -13.98 -3.33 -15.18
C GLU A 296 -15.07 -2.25 -14.95
N GLY A 297 -15.27 -1.43 -15.96
CA GLY A 297 -16.25 -0.33 -15.93
C GLY A 297 -15.79 0.95 -15.23
N ARG A 298 -14.63 0.96 -14.56
CA ARG A 298 -14.05 2.15 -13.92
C ARG A 298 -13.04 2.83 -14.84
N GLU A 299 -12.78 4.10 -14.56
CA GLU A 299 -11.65 4.84 -15.12
C GLU A 299 -10.44 4.63 -14.22
N VAL A 300 -9.35 4.07 -14.76
CA VAL A 300 -8.22 3.58 -13.97
C VAL A 300 -6.90 4.08 -14.54
N HIS A 301 -6.06 4.62 -13.66
CA HIS A 301 -4.67 4.90 -13.94
C HIS A 301 -3.77 4.05 -13.04
N PHE A 302 -2.88 3.27 -13.65
CA PHE A 302 -1.82 2.56 -12.95
C PHE A 302 -0.59 3.47 -12.86
N LEU A 303 0.02 3.56 -11.69
CA LEU A 303 1.27 4.31 -11.46
C LEU A 303 2.33 3.31 -11.02
N THR A 304 3.39 3.18 -11.80
CA THR A 304 4.40 2.14 -11.61
C THR A 304 5.83 2.66 -11.81
N GLY A 305 6.82 1.84 -11.49
CA GLY A 305 8.25 2.09 -11.64
C GLY A 305 8.98 0.88 -12.23
N HIS A 306 10.03 0.41 -11.54
CA HIS A 306 10.74 -0.83 -11.79
C HIS A 306 11.62 -0.87 -13.04
N SER A 307 11.09 -0.50 -14.19
CA SER A 307 11.83 -0.58 -15.45
C SER A 307 12.89 0.51 -15.63
N HIS A 308 12.87 1.56 -14.78
CA HIS A 308 13.67 2.78 -14.89
C HIS A 308 13.48 3.57 -16.19
N PHE A 309 12.43 3.28 -16.93
CA PHE A 309 12.05 4.00 -18.15
C PHE A 309 10.71 4.69 -17.97
N ASN A 310 10.57 5.84 -18.58
CA ASN A 310 9.29 6.54 -18.62
C ASN A 310 8.51 6.12 -19.86
N HIS A 311 7.39 5.44 -19.67
CA HIS A 311 6.48 5.08 -20.77
C HIS A 311 5.03 5.05 -20.29
N ASN A 312 4.10 5.11 -21.25
CA ASN A 312 2.68 5.04 -20.98
C ASN A 312 2.03 4.00 -21.90
N VAL A 313 1.17 3.17 -21.35
CA VAL A 313 0.42 2.15 -22.11
C VAL A 313 -1.07 2.39 -21.94
N CYS A 314 -1.79 2.57 -23.05
CA CYS A 314 -3.25 2.64 -23.05
C CYS A 314 -3.81 1.24 -23.32
N PHE A 315 -4.22 0.53 -22.28
CA PHE A 315 -4.80 -0.81 -22.40
C PHE A 315 -6.20 -0.77 -23.01
N THR A 316 -7.01 0.15 -22.52
CA THR A 316 -8.38 0.39 -22.99
C THR A 316 -8.65 1.91 -23.01
N ASP A 317 -9.83 2.31 -23.47
CA ASP A 317 -10.27 3.71 -23.42
C ASP A 317 -10.38 4.25 -21.97
N ARG A 318 -10.35 3.38 -20.97
CA ARG A 318 -10.54 3.70 -19.56
C ARG A 318 -9.41 3.24 -18.65
N MET A 319 -8.43 2.49 -19.17
CA MET A 319 -7.31 1.97 -18.38
C MET A 319 -6.00 2.34 -19.03
N MET A 320 -5.18 3.06 -18.29
CA MET A 320 -3.86 3.53 -18.73
C MET A 320 -2.81 3.31 -17.64
N GLU A 321 -1.63 2.91 -18.04
CA GLU A 321 -0.46 2.88 -17.18
C GLU A 321 0.46 4.05 -17.44
N HIS A 322 1.03 4.58 -16.36
CA HIS A 322 2.09 5.58 -16.34
C HIS A 322 3.27 4.97 -15.58
N ASN A 323 4.24 4.50 -16.31
CA ASN A 323 5.49 4.01 -15.74
C ASN A 323 6.48 5.16 -15.60
N THR A 324 7.07 5.28 -14.42
CA THR A 324 7.95 6.40 -14.05
C THR A 324 9.40 5.95 -14.01
N THR A 325 10.30 6.75 -14.58
CA THR A 325 11.75 6.52 -14.53
C THR A 325 12.29 6.63 -13.10
N ALA A 326 13.50 6.10 -12.88
CA ALA A 326 14.18 6.16 -11.59
C ALA A 326 14.44 7.59 -11.12
N ALA A 327 14.17 7.86 -9.83
CA ALA A 327 14.35 9.17 -9.22
C ALA A 327 15.79 9.43 -8.75
N CYS A 328 16.65 8.42 -8.72
CA CYS A 328 18.05 8.56 -8.32
C CYS A 328 18.98 8.69 -9.54
N GLY A 329 19.83 9.71 -9.54
CA GLY A 329 20.76 10.00 -10.63
C GLY A 329 21.77 8.90 -10.95
N ILE A 330 22.00 7.96 -10.04
CA ILE A 330 22.88 6.80 -10.29
C ILE A 330 22.39 5.93 -11.48
N TRP A 331 21.10 5.93 -11.74
CA TRP A 331 20.49 5.20 -12.85
C TRP A 331 20.43 6.01 -14.15
N TRP A 332 20.74 7.30 -14.09
CA TRP A 332 20.77 8.17 -15.26
C TRP A 332 22.15 8.09 -15.93
N LYS A 333 22.18 7.59 -17.13
CA LYS A 333 23.41 7.46 -17.92
C LYS A 333 23.72 8.73 -18.70
N SER A 334 23.93 9.86 -18.00
CA SER A 334 24.38 11.10 -18.62
C SER A 334 25.53 11.72 -17.83
N GLU A 335 26.38 12.48 -18.51
CA GLU A 335 27.52 13.19 -17.87
C GLU A 335 27.03 14.22 -16.83
N LEU A 336 25.80 14.73 -16.99
CA LEU A 336 25.18 15.71 -16.08
C LEU A 336 24.52 15.09 -14.85
N SER A 337 24.34 13.78 -14.80
CA SER A 337 23.64 13.11 -13.69
C SER A 337 24.52 12.79 -12.50
N MET A 338 25.82 12.98 -12.61
CA MET A 338 26.82 12.62 -11.60
C MET A 338 27.40 13.84 -10.86
N ASP A 339 27.03 15.06 -11.22
CA ASP A 339 27.40 16.34 -10.58
C ASP A 339 26.28 16.84 -9.58
#